data_cd31dd725e431815c3006f18756acdf0
#
_entry.id   cd31dd725e431815c3006f18756acdf0
#
_cell.length_a   1.000
_cell.length_b   1.000
_cell.length_c   1.000
_cell.angle_alpha   90.00
_cell.angle_beta   90.00
_cell.angle_gamma   90.00
#
_symmetry.space_group_name_H-M   'P 1'
#
loop_
_entity.id
_entity.type
_entity.pdbx_description
1 polymer ?
#
loop_
_entity_poly.entity_id
_entity_poly.type
_entity_poly.pdbx_seq_one_letter_code
_entity_poly.pdbx_strand_id
1 'polypeptide(L)'
;PPAPKCRLSRRSRHFPTRPSVQIQPDESGQAFILNIVATDRLGLLYAISKVLAKYGVNLQTAKLATLGERAEDVFLIDGEALHDDATLLQLEAELIEALLPKSN
;
A
#
# COMPACT_ATOMS: atom_id res chain seq x y z
N PRO A 1 15.70 14.45 28.57
CA PRO A 1 15.54 14.49 28.26
C PRO A 1 15.28 14.59 27.85
N PRO A 2 15.22 14.59 27.76
CA PRO A 2 14.97 14.56 27.14
C PRO A 2 14.62 14.50 26.48
N ALA A 3 14.75 14.52 26.38
CA ALA A 3 14.47 14.45 25.61
C ALA A 3 14.26 14.39 25.08
N PRO A 4 14.28 14.48 24.94
CA PRO A 4 14.06 14.21 24.24
C PRO A 4 13.79 14.19 23.66
N LYS A 5 13.81 14.43 23.53
CA LYS A 5 13.71 14.15 22.95
C LYS A 5 13.67 14.08 22.14
N CYS A 6 13.84 14.39 21.90
CA CYS A 6 13.88 14.08 21.01
C CYS A 6 14.08 13.52 20.67
N ARG A 7 14.19 13.52 20.79
CA ARG A 7 14.39 12.75 20.30
C ARG A 7 13.55 11.93 20.03
N LEU A 8 12.65 11.96 20.19
CA LEU A 8 11.77 11.23 19.80
C LEU A 8 11.72 10.89 18.44
N SER A 9 11.94 11.68 17.63
CA SER A 9 11.97 11.35 16.28
C SER A 9 12.90 10.20 16.00
N ARG A 10 13.93 10.17 16.72
CA ARG A 10 14.84 9.13 16.59
C ARG A 10 14.23 7.81 16.89
N ARG A 11 13.45 7.84 17.89
CA ARG A 11 12.78 6.69 18.29
C ARG A 11 11.87 6.21 17.24
N SER A 12 11.19 7.08 16.57
CA SER A 12 10.25 6.62 15.58
C SER A 12 10.96 5.91 14.43
N ARG A 13 12.20 6.14 14.24
CA ARG A 13 12.91 5.45 13.19
C ARG A 13 13.05 3.97 13.46
N HIS A 14 12.93 3.59 14.71
CA HIS A 14 13.04 2.20 15.07
C HIS A 14 11.76 1.43 14.84
N PHE A 15 10.70 2.14 14.56
CA PHE A 15 9.43 1.50 14.31
C PHE A 15 9.09 1.71 12.86
N PRO A 16 9.25 0.68 12.06
CA PRO A 16 8.88 0.84 10.65
C PRO A 16 7.43 1.25 10.54
N THR A 17 7.16 2.09 9.57
CA THR A 17 5.80 2.49 9.30
C THR A 17 5.01 1.25 8.89
N ARG A 18 3.89 1.04 9.52
CA ARG A 18 3.05 -0.06 9.13
C ARG A 18 2.48 0.21 7.76
N PRO A 19 2.50 -0.76 6.90
CA PRO A 19 1.88 -0.57 5.60
C PRO A 19 0.39 -0.37 5.76
N SER A 20 -0.15 0.48 4.93
CA SER A 20 -1.56 0.79 4.95
C SER A 20 -2.07 0.61 3.52
N VAL A 21 -3.16 -0.12 3.38
CA VAL A 21 -3.76 -0.38 2.08
C VAL A 21 -5.24 -0.06 2.17
N GLN A 22 -5.71 0.78 1.28
CA GLN A 22 -7.12 1.11 1.20
C GLN A 22 -7.56 1.06 -0.24
N ILE A 23 -8.69 0.42 -0.50
CA ILE A 23 -9.24 0.34 -1.83
C ILE A 23 -10.67 0.83 -1.77
N GLN A 24 -10.99 1.78 -2.62
CA GLN A 24 -12.34 2.33 -2.65
C GLN A 24 -12.73 2.64 -4.09
N PRO A 25 -14.02 2.61 -4.39
CA PRO A 25 -14.44 2.91 -5.76
C PRO A 25 -14.18 4.37 -6.10
N ASP A 26 -13.87 4.62 -7.37
CA ASP A 26 -13.72 5.98 -7.81
C ASP A 26 -15.11 6.56 -8.13
N GLU A 27 -15.13 7.76 -8.68
CA GLU A 27 -16.39 8.41 -8.93
C GLU A 27 -17.26 7.67 -9.94
N SER A 28 -16.64 6.97 -10.88
CA SER A 28 -17.39 6.26 -11.89
C SER A 28 -17.99 4.97 -11.36
N GLY A 29 -17.42 4.44 -10.29
CA GLY A 29 -17.84 3.15 -9.78
C GLY A 29 -17.30 1.98 -10.58
N GLN A 30 -16.58 2.23 -11.64
CA GLN A 30 -16.03 1.15 -12.45
C GLN A 30 -14.57 0.89 -12.14
N ALA A 31 -13.86 1.91 -11.76
CA ALA A 31 -12.47 1.75 -11.36
C ALA A 31 -12.38 1.93 -9.86
N PHE A 32 -11.24 1.57 -9.31
CA PHE A 32 -11.01 1.67 -7.88
C PHE A 32 -9.72 2.41 -7.63
N ILE A 33 -9.68 3.08 -6.50
CA ILE A 33 -8.51 3.82 -6.07
C ILE A 33 -7.83 3.03 -4.98
N LEU A 34 -6.58 2.66 -5.24
CA LEU A 34 -5.78 1.90 -4.29
C LEU A 34 -4.76 2.84 -3.69
N ASN A 35 -4.88 3.07 -2.39
CA ASN A 35 -3.96 3.92 -1.65
C ASN A 35 -3.04 3.06 -0.81
N ILE A 36 -1.75 3.26 -0.97
CA ILE A 36 -0.77 2.48 -0.25
C ILE A 36 0.24 3.40 0.42
N VAL A 37 0.48 3.16 1.69
CA VAL A 37 1.51 3.87 2.44
C VAL A 37 2.48 2.83 2.94
N ALA A 38 3.74 2.96 2.59
CA ALA A 38 4.75 2.01 3.00
C ALA A 38 6.11 2.68 3.01
N THR A 39 7.14 1.96 3.41
CA THR A 39 8.46 2.55 3.53
C THR A 39 9.43 2.13 2.44
N ASP A 40 9.22 0.98 1.82
CA ASP A 40 10.14 0.46 0.82
C ASP A 40 9.54 0.51 -0.57
N ARG A 41 9.99 1.47 -1.36
CA ARG A 41 9.38 1.67 -2.66
C ARG A 41 9.68 0.57 -3.65
N LEU A 42 10.91 0.10 -3.69
CA LEU A 42 11.27 -0.90 -4.69
C LEU A 42 10.55 -2.21 -4.46
N GLY A 43 10.62 -2.71 -3.25
CA GLY A 43 9.91 -3.95 -2.94
C GLY A 43 8.42 -3.78 -3.04
N LEU A 44 7.96 -2.60 -2.69
CA LEU A 44 6.55 -2.27 -2.72
C LEU A 44 5.96 -2.44 -4.11
N LEU A 45 6.58 -1.84 -5.11
CA LEU A 45 6.01 -1.90 -6.47
C LEU A 45 6.01 -3.32 -6.99
N TYR A 46 7.06 -4.07 -6.71
CA TYR A 46 7.13 -5.45 -7.15
C TYR A 46 6.02 -6.29 -6.48
N ALA A 47 5.88 -6.12 -5.18
CA ALA A 47 4.89 -6.89 -4.44
C ALA A 47 3.48 -6.56 -4.91
N ILE A 48 3.19 -5.28 -5.11
CA ILE A 48 1.88 -4.88 -5.58
C ILE A 48 1.59 -5.47 -6.95
N SER A 49 2.55 -5.40 -7.84
CA SER A 49 2.37 -5.91 -9.19
C SER A 49 2.03 -7.39 -9.19
N LYS A 50 2.71 -8.15 -8.34
CA LYS A 50 2.46 -9.58 -8.29
C LYS A 50 1.08 -9.90 -7.78
N VAL A 51 0.66 -9.20 -6.74
CA VAL A 51 -0.66 -9.46 -6.17
C VAL A 51 -1.75 -9.05 -7.14
N LEU A 52 -1.61 -7.89 -7.75
CA LEU A 52 -2.63 -7.45 -8.70
C LEU A 52 -2.73 -8.42 -9.88
N ALA A 53 -1.60 -8.90 -10.37
CA ALA A 53 -1.61 -9.85 -11.48
C ALA A 53 -2.30 -11.14 -11.08
N LYS A 54 -2.11 -11.57 -9.85
CA LYS A 54 -2.72 -12.80 -9.38
C LYS A 54 -4.25 -12.74 -9.46
N TYR A 55 -4.80 -11.56 -9.21
CA TYR A 55 -6.25 -11.39 -9.24
C TYR A 55 -6.78 -10.85 -10.56
N GLY A 56 -5.91 -10.72 -11.54
CA GLY A 56 -6.34 -10.22 -12.84
C GLY A 56 -6.74 -8.76 -12.81
N VAL A 57 -6.16 -8.00 -11.89
CA VAL A 57 -6.47 -6.59 -11.75
C VAL A 57 -5.55 -5.78 -12.64
N ASN A 58 -6.14 -4.84 -13.37
CA ASN A 58 -5.39 -3.98 -14.27
C ASN A 58 -5.02 -2.68 -13.59
N LEU A 59 -3.78 -2.26 -13.83
CA LEU A 59 -3.30 -0.99 -13.32
C LEU A 59 -3.42 0.05 -14.42
N GLN A 60 -4.22 1.07 -14.20
CA GLN A 60 -4.42 2.11 -15.20
C GLN A 60 -3.45 3.25 -15.02
N THR A 61 -3.29 3.72 -13.80
CA THR A 61 -2.49 4.89 -13.52
C THR A 61 -1.84 4.74 -12.16
N ALA A 62 -0.68 5.32 -12.00
CA ALA A 62 0.01 5.31 -10.73
C ALA A 62 0.56 6.70 -10.44
N LYS A 63 0.36 7.17 -9.24
CA LYS A 63 0.96 8.40 -8.75
C LYS A 63 1.81 8.05 -7.56
N LEU A 64 3.07 8.31 -7.67
CA LEU A 64 4.02 7.94 -6.63
C LEU A 64 4.52 9.20 -5.94
N ALA A 65 4.48 9.20 -4.64
CA ALA A 65 4.96 10.33 -3.87
C ALA A 65 5.77 9.81 -2.70
N THR A 66 6.86 10.49 -2.43
CA THR A 66 7.70 10.15 -1.31
C THR A 66 7.70 11.31 -0.33
N LEU A 67 7.35 11.02 0.91
CA LEU A 67 7.33 12.02 1.96
C LEU A 67 8.27 11.55 3.06
N GLY A 68 9.48 12.06 3.03
CA GLY A 68 10.48 11.61 3.97
C GLY A 68 10.82 10.17 3.72
N GLU A 69 10.61 9.34 4.71
CA GLU A 69 10.90 7.92 4.59
C GLU A 69 9.70 7.10 4.17
N ARG A 70 8.57 7.76 3.95
CA ARG A 70 7.36 7.07 3.58
C ARG A 70 7.08 7.23 2.10
N ALA A 71 6.55 6.18 1.52
CA ALA A 71 6.04 6.24 0.17
C ALA A 71 4.53 6.21 0.27
N GLU A 72 3.88 7.21 -0.33
CA GLU A 72 2.42 7.25 -0.39
C GLU A 72 2.07 7.18 -1.86
N ASP A 73 1.52 6.06 -2.26
CA ASP A 73 1.26 5.79 -3.65
C ASP A 73 -0.22 5.62 -3.88
N VAL A 74 -0.69 6.17 -4.98
CA VAL A 74 -2.09 6.08 -5.36
C VAL A 74 -2.16 5.44 -6.72
N PHE A 75 -2.94 4.37 -6.82
CA PHE A 75 -3.08 3.64 -8.08
C PHE A 75 -4.54 3.64 -8.49
N LEU A 76 -4.77 3.79 -9.78
CA LEU A 76 -6.11 3.61 -10.32
C LEU A 76 -6.14 2.23 -10.95
N ILE A 77 -7.02 1.37 -10.48
CA ILE A 77 -7.06 -0.03 -10.88
C ILE A 77 -8.46 -0.41 -11.28
N ASP A 78 -8.58 -1.48 -12.07
CA ASP A 78 -9.88 -2.02 -12.43
C ASP A 78 -9.78 -3.52 -12.60
N GLY A 79 -10.93 -4.17 -12.60
CA GLY A 79 -10.99 -5.61 -12.75
C GLY A 79 -12.24 -6.14 -12.09
N GLU A 80 -12.74 -7.26 -12.59
CA GLU A 80 -13.96 -7.83 -12.04
C GLU A 80 -13.80 -8.29 -10.61
N ALA A 81 -12.59 -8.71 -10.25
CA ALA A 81 -12.35 -9.18 -8.90
C ALA A 81 -12.66 -8.10 -7.87
N LEU A 82 -12.50 -6.84 -8.26
CA LEU A 82 -12.71 -5.75 -7.33
C LEU A 82 -14.18 -5.52 -7.00
N HIS A 83 -15.07 -6.07 -7.79
CA HIS A 83 -16.50 -5.90 -7.57
C HIS A 83 -17.10 -6.99 -6.70
N ASP A 84 -16.28 -7.93 -6.26
CA ASP A 84 -16.72 -8.98 -5.36
C ASP A 84 -16.16 -8.67 -3.97
N ASP A 85 -17.03 -8.42 -3.01
CA ASP A 85 -16.59 -7.98 -1.70
C ASP A 85 -15.61 -8.94 -1.03
N ALA A 86 -15.88 -10.22 -1.14
CA ALA A 86 -14.98 -11.20 -0.50
C ALA A 86 -13.61 -11.19 -1.16
N THR A 87 -13.60 -11.10 -2.48
CA THR A 87 -12.32 -11.07 -3.20
C THR A 87 -11.57 -9.79 -2.90
N LEU A 88 -12.29 -8.68 -2.81
CA LEU A 88 -11.68 -7.40 -2.50
C LEU A 88 -11.00 -7.44 -1.14
N LEU A 89 -11.66 -8.00 -0.14
CA LEU A 89 -11.06 -8.12 1.17
C LEU A 89 -9.83 -9.02 1.14
N GLN A 90 -9.90 -10.08 0.37
CA GLN A 90 -8.77 -10.99 0.26
C GLN A 90 -7.60 -10.31 -0.42
N LEU A 91 -7.88 -9.51 -1.44
CA LEU A 91 -6.86 -8.77 -2.13
C LEU A 91 -6.17 -7.78 -1.19
N GLU A 92 -6.97 -7.05 -0.42
CA GLU A 92 -6.42 -6.10 0.53
C GLU A 92 -5.51 -6.81 1.54
N ALA A 93 -5.96 -7.94 2.05
CA ALA A 93 -5.18 -8.68 3.03
C ALA A 93 -3.87 -9.15 2.42
N GLU A 94 -3.89 -9.61 1.18
CA GLU A 94 -2.67 -10.08 0.55
C GLU A 94 -1.71 -8.93 0.26
N LEU A 95 -2.25 -7.77 -0.09
CA LEU A 95 -1.40 -6.62 -0.30
C LEU A 95 -0.71 -6.20 0.99
N ILE A 96 -1.46 -6.17 2.07
CA ILE A 96 -0.88 -5.81 3.36
C ILE A 96 0.21 -6.81 3.73
N GLU A 97 -0.09 -8.10 3.58
CA GLU A 97 0.87 -9.12 3.94
C GLU A 97 2.13 -9.03 3.08
N ALA A 98 1.96 -8.73 1.80
CA ALA A 98 3.10 -8.63 0.90
C ALA A 98 4.00 -7.45 1.26
N LEU A 99 3.43 -6.43 1.89
CA LEU A 99 4.17 -5.23 2.23
C LEU A 99 4.78 -5.27 3.62
N LEU A 100 4.41 -6.25 4.43
CA LEU A 100 4.99 -6.34 5.76
C LEU A 100 6.45 -6.74 5.66
N PRO A 101 7.29 -6.20 6.55
CA PRO A 101 8.69 -6.60 6.53
C PRO A 101 8.80 -8.08 6.83
N LYS A 102 9.69 -8.73 6.12
CA LYS A 102 9.92 -10.13 6.36
C LYS A 102 10.82 -10.28 7.55
N SER A 103 10.45 -11.18 8.44
CA SER A 103 11.32 -11.44 9.56
C SER A 103 12.04 -12.74 9.31
N ASN A 104 13.25 -12.78 9.69
CA ASN A 104 14.06 -13.97 9.48
C ASN A 104 14.62 -14.45 10.73
#